data_aebc3adae666ec13555af2a0129578b2
#
_entry.id   aebc3adae666ec13555af2a0129578b2
#
_cell.length_a   1.000
_cell.length_b   1.000
_cell.length_c   1.000
_cell.angle_alpha   90.00
_cell.angle_beta   90.00
_cell.angle_gamma   90.00
#
_symmetry.space_group_name_H-M   'P 1'
#
loop_
_entity.id
_entity.type
_entity.pdbx_description
1 polymer ?
#
loop_
_entity_poly.entity_id
_entity_poly.type
_entity_poly.pdbx_seq_one_letter_code
_entity_poly.pdbx_strand_id
1 'polypeptide(L)'
;MELDANYWETRYASAETGWDLGGPSTPLKEYLDQLTRKDLRILIPGGGRAYEAEYAHRLGFSNVFVIDLTGAPFDDLLARCPDFPKSHLIIGDFFEHRGGYDLILEQTFFCAIDPALRPKYVEHMHQLLKPGGKLVGVLFDNVPNPVGPPFGGSEPEYHALFRPFFPDVQFERCINSIAPRAGRELWICAKKPS
;
A
#
# COMPACT_ATOMS: atom_id res chain seq x y z
N MET A 1 -10.70 -4.84 -18.83
CA MET A 1 -11.41 -4.25 -17.67
C MET A 1 -10.60 -3.03 -17.26
N GLU A 2 -11.22 -1.88 -17.24
CA GLU A 2 -10.55 -0.63 -16.84
C GLU A 2 -10.71 -0.47 -15.32
N LEU A 3 -9.60 -0.35 -14.60
CA LEU A 3 -9.55 -0.23 -13.14
C LEU A 3 -9.44 1.25 -12.74
N ASP A 4 -10.40 2.03 -13.21
CA ASP A 4 -10.50 3.49 -13.01
C ASP A 4 -11.24 3.87 -11.70
N ALA A 5 -11.40 5.16 -11.46
CA ALA A 5 -12.10 5.66 -10.29
C ALA A 5 -13.54 5.15 -10.22
N ASN A 6 -14.25 5.11 -11.35
CA ASN A 6 -15.64 4.65 -11.40
C ASN A 6 -15.78 3.16 -11.04
N TYR A 7 -14.82 2.32 -11.47
CA TYR A 7 -14.76 0.92 -11.06
C TYR A 7 -14.69 0.80 -9.54
N TRP A 8 -13.77 1.53 -8.88
CA TRP A 8 -13.57 1.46 -7.45
C TRP A 8 -14.74 2.07 -6.66
N GLU A 9 -15.27 3.22 -7.09
CA GLU A 9 -16.46 3.84 -6.49
C GLU A 9 -17.66 2.88 -6.49
N THR A 10 -17.88 2.17 -7.59
CA THR A 10 -18.94 1.18 -7.69
C THR A 10 -18.76 0.06 -6.67
N ARG A 11 -17.52 -0.44 -6.49
CA ARG A 11 -17.21 -1.48 -5.50
C ARG A 11 -17.48 -1.01 -4.06
N TYR A 12 -17.09 0.23 -3.73
CA TYR A 12 -17.42 0.80 -2.41
C TYR A 12 -18.93 0.98 -2.22
N ALA A 13 -19.63 1.49 -3.22
CA ALA A 13 -21.09 1.71 -3.16
C ALA A 13 -21.87 0.40 -3.03
N SER A 14 -21.41 -0.69 -3.66
CA SER A 14 -22.05 -2.02 -3.58
C SER A 14 -21.57 -2.86 -2.39
N ALA A 15 -20.68 -2.34 -1.54
CA ALA A 15 -20.05 -3.06 -0.44
C ALA A 15 -19.28 -4.34 -0.88
N GLU A 16 -18.85 -4.39 -2.15
CA GLU A 16 -18.02 -5.46 -2.69
C GLU A 16 -16.54 -5.22 -2.39
N THR A 17 -16.21 -5.07 -1.10
CA THR A 17 -14.89 -4.70 -0.58
C THR A 17 -14.19 -5.90 0.06
N GLY A 18 -14.01 -6.98 -0.69
CA GLY A 18 -13.38 -8.21 -0.19
C GLY A 18 -11.92 -8.06 0.30
N TRP A 19 -11.28 -6.93 0.01
CA TRP A 19 -9.97 -6.57 0.55
C TRP A 19 -10.03 -5.95 1.94
N ASP A 20 -11.20 -5.49 2.38
CA ASP A 20 -11.41 -4.81 3.65
C ASP A 20 -11.28 -5.82 4.81
N LEU A 21 -10.35 -5.52 5.72
CA LEU A 21 -10.03 -6.36 6.87
C LEU A 21 -10.75 -5.92 8.15
N GLY A 22 -11.42 -4.77 8.13
CA GLY A 22 -12.01 -4.15 9.32
C GLY A 22 -10.98 -3.56 10.29
N GLY A 23 -9.71 -3.49 9.90
CA GLY A 23 -8.60 -2.97 10.69
C GLY A 23 -7.27 -3.03 9.95
N PRO A 24 -6.17 -2.50 10.54
CA PRO A 24 -4.86 -2.56 9.93
C PRO A 24 -4.37 -4.01 9.83
N SER A 25 -3.68 -4.32 8.73
CA SER A 25 -3.07 -5.64 8.56
C SER A 25 -2.00 -5.89 9.61
N THR A 26 -1.96 -7.10 10.17
CA THR A 26 -1.02 -7.45 11.24
C THR A 26 0.44 -7.18 10.87
N PRO A 27 0.93 -7.53 9.65
CA PRO A 27 2.32 -7.28 9.27
C PRO A 27 2.68 -5.79 9.32
N LEU A 28 1.83 -4.93 8.77
CA LEU A 28 2.08 -3.49 8.76
C LEU A 28 1.93 -2.86 10.13
N LYS A 29 0.95 -3.33 10.92
CA LYS A 29 0.78 -2.90 12.30
C LYS A 29 2.05 -3.18 13.12
N GLU A 30 2.56 -4.40 13.10
CA GLU A 30 3.77 -4.79 13.83
C GLU A 30 5.01 -4.07 13.32
N TYR A 31 5.09 -3.77 12.03
CA TYR A 31 6.16 -2.96 11.47
C TYR A 31 6.12 -1.51 12.01
N LEU A 32 4.95 -0.88 12.02
CA LEU A 32 4.76 0.48 12.55
C LEU A 32 5.07 0.57 14.05
N ASP A 33 4.74 -0.48 14.83
CA ASP A 33 5.00 -0.54 16.27
C ASP A 33 6.51 -0.48 16.61
N GLN A 34 7.37 -0.96 15.70
CA GLN A 34 8.83 -0.97 15.89
C GLN A 34 9.48 0.38 15.56
N LEU A 35 8.77 1.28 14.87
CA LEU A 35 9.34 2.54 14.43
C LEU A 35 9.33 3.57 15.56
N THR A 36 10.51 4.07 15.91
CA THR A 36 10.70 5.07 16.95
C THR A 36 10.62 6.51 16.43
N ARG A 37 11.02 6.75 15.17
CA ARG A 37 10.97 8.06 14.53
C ARG A 37 9.54 8.37 14.07
N LYS A 38 8.86 9.29 14.77
CA LYS A 38 7.47 9.67 14.48
C LYS A 38 7.34 10.83 13.47
N ASP A 39 8.47 11.43 13.09
CA ASP A 39 8.58 12.49 12.08
C ASP A 39 8.67 11.99 10.62
N LEU A 40 8.74 10.68 10.42
CA LEU A 40 8.79 10.07 9.09
C LEU A 40 7.61 10.54 8.23
N ARG A 41 7.92 10.92 6.98
CA ARG A 41 6.91 11.18 5.96
C ARG A 41 6.51 9.87 5.30
N ILE A 42 5.29 9.43 5.56
CA ILE A 42 4.75 8.12 5.16
C ILE A 42 3.71 8.31 4.07
N LEU A 43 3.76 7.50 3.00
CA LEU A 43 2.71 7.41 2.00
C LEU A 43 2.07 6.01 2.03
N ILE A 44 0.75 5.98 1.89
CA ILE A 44 -0.06 4.76 1.74
C ILE A 44 -0.86 4.89 0.45
N PRO A 45 -0.39 4.30 -0.66
CA PRO A 45 -1.11 4.34 -1.93
C PRO A 45 -2.23 3.29 -1.96
N GLY A 46 -3.37 3.62 -2.58
CA GLY A 46 -4.53 2.76 -2.65
C GLY A 46 -5.00 2.35 -1.25
N GLY A 47 -5.06 3.33 -0.33
CA GLY A 47 -5.21 3.06 1.11
C GLY A 47 -6.57 2.47 1.50
N GLY A 48 -7.55 2.40 0.59
CA GLY A 48 -8.87 1.91 0.90
C GLY A 48 -9.47 2.67 2.10
N ARG A 49 -10.01 1.95 3.09
CA ARG A 49 -10.56 2.57 4.32
C ARG A 49 -9.48 3.13 5.26
N ALA A 50 -8.21 3.10 4.83
CA ALA A 50 -7.05 3.76 5.45
C ALA A 50 -6.81 3.37 6.92
N TYR A 51 -7.03 2.11 7.28
CA TYR A 51 -6.81 1.62 8.64
C TYR A 51 -5.33 1.75 9.08
N GLU A 52 -4.38 1.52 8.19
CA GLU A 52 -2.96 1.70 8.47
C GLU A 52 -2.61 3.17 8.72
N ALA A 53 -3.29 4.10 8.00
CA ALA A 53 -3.10 5.53 8.21
C ALA A 53 -3.65 5.98 9.56
N GLU A 54 -4.86 5.53 9.91
CA GLU A 54 -5.45 5.77 11.22
C GLU A 54 -4.54 5.23 12.33
N TYR A 55 -4.07 3.99 12.17
CA TYR A 55 -3.19 3.36 13.15
C TYR A 55 -1.88 4.12 13.34
N ALA A 56 -1.22 4.49 12.24
CA ALA A 56 0.01 5.28 12.29
C ALA A 56 -0.22 6.65 12.95
N HIS A 57 -1.31 7.33 12.61
CA HIS A 57 -1.67 8.61 13.23
C HIS A 57 -1.86 8.47 14.75
N ARG A 58 -2.58 7.45 15.20
CA ARG A 58 -2.79 7.15 16.63
C ARG A 58 -1.49 6.78 17.36
N LEU A 59 -0.49 6.22 16.66
CA LEU A 59 0.86 6.00 17.19
C LEU A 59 1.72 7.27 17.26
N GLY A 60 1.18 8.43 16.82
CA GLY A 60 1.84 9.72 16.88
C GLY A 60 2.69 10.06 15.64
N PHE A 61 2.55 9.34 14.53
CA PHE A 61 3.15 9.77 13.27
C PHE A 61 2.37 10.98 12.72
N SER A 62 3.05 12.13 12.57
CA SER A 62 2.42 13.39 12.18
C SER A 62 2.32 13.61 10.67
N ASN A 63 3.05 12.84 9.88
CA ASN A 63 3.22 13.05 8.43
C ASN A 63 2.78 11.82 7.63
N VAL A 64 1.55 11.34 7.86
CA VAL A 64 0.96 10.18 7.17
C VAL A 64 0.04 10.69 6.06
N PHE A 65 0.32 10.29 4.82
CA PHE A 65 -0.44 10.65 3.63
C PHE A 65 -1.08 9.41 3.01
N VAL A 66 -2.30 9.54 2.53
CA VAL A 66 -3.01 8.51 1.79
C VAL A 66 -3.36 9.05 0.41
N ILE A 67 -3.12 8.27 -0.63
CA ILE A 67 -3.58 8.58 -1.98
C ILE A 67 -4.47 7.47 -2.50
N ASP A 68 -5.62 7.84 -3.04
CA ASP A 68 -6.54 6.91 -3.69
C ASP A 68 -7.21 7.59 -4.89
N LEU A 69 -7.67 6.80 -5.86
CA LEU A 69 -8.42 7.30 -7.03
C LEU A 69 -9.77 7.88 -6.65
N THR A 70 -10.35 7.45 -5.52
CA THR A 70 -11.66 7.89 -5.04
C THR A 70 -11.59 8.38 -3.61
N GLY A 71 -12.43 9.35 -3.28
CA GLY A 71 -12.59 9.86 -1.91
C GLY A 71 -13.56 9.06 -1.06
N ALA A 72 -14.32 8.13 -1.63
CA ALA A 72 -15.38 7.41 -0.93
C ALA A 72 -14.92 6.77 0.40
N PRO A 73 -13.74 6.13 0.52
CA PRO A 73 -13.31 5.54 1.79
C PRO A 73 -12.75 6.54 2.80
N PHE A 74 -12.47 7.79 2.40
CA PHE A 74 -11.89 8.79 3.31
C PHE A 74 -12.89 9.33 4.32
N ASP A 75 -14.19 9.34 3.98
CA ASP A 75 -15.24 9.72 4.93
C ASP A 75 -15.29 8.74 6.11
N ASP A 76 -15.07 7.45 5.85
CA ASP A 76 -14.99 6.43 6.90
C ASP A 76 -13.79 6.66 7.83
N LEU A 77 -12.62 7.02 7.26
CA LEU A 77 -11.44 7.38 8.07
C LEU A 77 -11.74 8.59 8.95
N LEU A 78 -12.30 9.66 8.38
CA LEU A 78 -12.58 10.89 9.12
C LEU A 78 -13.67 10.69 10.17
N ALA A 79 -14.60 9.76 9.97
CA ALA A 79 -15.58 9.38 10.98
C ALA A 79 -14.93 8.65 12.17
N ARG A 80 -13.94 7.78 11.92
CA ARG A 80 -13.21 7.04 12.97
C ARG A 80 -12.10 7.86 13.63
N CYS A 81 -11.50 8.80 12.89
CA CYS A 81 -10.35 9.61 13.30
C CYS A 81 -10.56 11.08 12.86
N PRO A 82 -11.44 11.84 13.56
CA PRO A 82 -11.82 13.21 13.15
C PRO A 82 -10.65 14.21 13.17
N ASP A 83 -9.59 13.91 13.91
CA ASP A 83 -8.36 14.69 14.03
C ASP A 83 -7.32 14.37 12.95
N PHE A 84 -7.58 13.39 12.07
CA PHE A 84 -6.69 13.11 10.95
C PHE A 84 -6.66 14.30 9.96
N PRO A 85 -5.46 14.78 9.57
CA PRO A 85 -5.36 15.97 8.71
C PRO A 85 -5.98 15.73 7.33
N LYS A 86 -7.06 16.43 6.99
CA LYS A 86 -7.72 16.32 5.67
C LYS A 86 -6.78 16.64 4.51
N SER A 87 -5.81 17.54 4.71
CA SER A 87 -4.77 17.86 3.72
C SER A 87 -3.82 16.72 3.39
N HIS A 88 -3.83 15.65 4.17
CA HIS A 88 -3.04 14.44 3.95
C HIS A 88 -3.81 13.36 3.16
N LEU A 89 -5.08 13.60 2.86
CA LEU A 89 -5.92 12.74 2.04
C LEU A 89 -5.92 13.26 0.60
N ILE A 90 -5.34 12.50 -0.30
CA ILE A 90 -5.09 12.90 -1.69
C ILE A 90 -6.00 12.06 -2.59
N ILE A 91 -6.91 12.71 -3.31
CA ILE A 91 -7.71 12.07 -4.35
C ILE A 91 -7.03 12.30 -5.69
N GLY A 92 -6.61 11.24 -6.37
CA GLY A 92 -5.93 11.36 -7.65
C GLY A 92 -5.22 10.09 -8.09
N ASP A 93 -4.70 10.13 -9.32
CA ASP A 93 -3.91 9.05 -9.87
C ASP A 93 -2.55 8.96 -9.18
N PHE A 94 -2.27 7.80 -8.58
CA PHE A 94 -0.99 7.50 -7.97
C PHE A 94 0.18 7.74 -8.93
N PHE A 95 0.05 7.39 -10.20
CA PHE A 95 1.11 7.53 -11.19
C PHE A 95 1.43 8.98 -11.58
N GLU A 96 0.53 9.91 -11.28
CA GLU A 96 0.74 11.36 -11.47
C GLU A 96 1.20 12.07 -10.19
N HIS A 97 1.13 11.37 -9.06
CA HIS A 97 1.53 11.94 -7.76
C HIS A 97 3.02 12.27 -7.73
N ARG A 98 3.37 13.34 -7.01
CA ARG A 98 4.77 13.76 -6.79
C ARG A 98 4.98 14.01 -5.30
N GLY A 99 6.16 13.70 -4.83
CA GLY A 99 6.51 13.89 -3.43
C GLY A 99 7.84 13.23 -3.07
N GLY A 100 8.23 13.36 -1.80
CA GLY A 100 9.40 12.69 -1.25
C GLY A 100 9.05 12.07 0.10
N TYR A 101 9.15 10.75 0.21
CA TYR A 101 8.72 9.97 1.37
C TYR A 101 9.88 9.19 1.98
N ASP A 102 9.88 9.11 3.30
CA ASP A 102 10.83 8.28 4.04
C ASP A 102 10.40 6.81 4.06
N LEU A 103 9.08 6.60 3.99
CA LEU A 103 8.46 5.28 4.02
C LEU A 103 7.22 5.26 3.12
N ILE A 104 7.08 4.19 2.34
CA ILE A 104 5.83 3.86 1.64
C ILE A 104 5.34 2.51 2.17
N LEU A 105 4.05 2.45 2.54
CA LEU A 105 3.42 1.23 3.03
C LEU A 105 2.56 0.63 1.93
N GLU A 106 2.84 -0.62 1.57
CA GLU A 106 2.11 -1.37 0.54
C GLU A 106 1.15 -2.37 1.19
N GLN A 107 -0.14 -2.18 0.94
CA GLN A 107 -1.19 -3.09 1.35
C GLN A 107 -2.25 -3.20 0.26
N THR A 108 -2.25 -4.28 -0.48
CA THR A 108 -3.24 -4.63 -1.50
C THR A 108 -3.38 -3.65 -2.69
N PHE A 109 -2.45 -2.72 -2.87
CA PHE A 109 -2.46 -1.80 -4.00
C PHE A 109 -1.77 -2.41 -5.23
N PHE A 110 -0.57 -3.01 -5.07
CA PHE A 110 0.15 -3.68 -6.16
C PHE A 110 -0.65 -4.80 -6.82
N CYS A 111 -1.46 -5.51 -6.04
CA CYS A 111 -2.34 -6.55 -6.57
C CYS A 111 -3.65 -6.02 -7.17
N ALA A 112 -3.95 -4.73 -6.97
CA ALA A 112 -5.15 -4.08 -7.47
C ALA A 112 -4.95 -3.38 -8.82
N ILE A 113 -3.70 -3.08 -9.21
CA ILE A 113 -3.37 -2.46 -10.50
C ILE A 113 -3.23 -3.53 -11.60
N ASP A 114 -3.47 -3.11 -12.86
CA ASP A 114 -3.19 -3.96 -14.02
C ASP A 114 -1.72 -4.43 -13.99
N PRO A 115 -1.42 -5.74 -14.12
CA PRO A 115 -0.06 -6.25 -14.15
C PRO A 115 0.85 -5.58 -15.18
N ALA A 116 0.31 -5.08 -16.29
CA ALA A 116 1.06 -4.31 -17.27
C ALA A 116 1.63 -2.98 -16.73
N LEU A 117 1.04 -2.45 -15.66
CA LEU A 117 1.51 -1.22 -15.00
C LEU A 117 2.57 -1.47 -13.92
N ARG A 118 2.86 -2.71 -13.56
CA ARG A 118 3.83 -3.05 -12.51
C ARG A 118 5.23 -2.51 -12.73
N PRO A 119 5.80 -2.50 -13.96
CA PRO A 119 7.09 -1.84 -14.19
C PRO A 119 7.04 -0.34 -13.86
N LYS A 120 5.99 0.36 -14.31
CA LYS A 120 5.78 1.78 -14.00
C LYS A 120 5.58 2.01 -12.51
N TYR A 121 4.89 1.10 -11.81
CA TYR A 121 4.71 1.16 -10.36
C TYR A 121 6.06 1.13 -9.63
N VAL A 122 6.94 0.19 -9.95
CA VAL A 122 8.23 0.04 -9.27
C VAL A 122 9.11 1.27 -9.50
N GLU A 123 9.19 1.75 -10.75
CA GLU A 123 9.89 2.99 -11.08
C GLU A 123 9.32 4.19 -10.28
N HIS A 124 8.00 4.31 -10.23
CA HIS A 124 7.33 5.41 -9.54
C HIS A 124 7.53 5.36 -8.02
N MET A 125 7.46 4.17 -7.41
CA MET A 125 7.81 3.98 -5.99
C MET A 125 9.24 4.45 -5.70
N HIS A 126 10.19 4.11 -6.58
CA HIS A 126 11.56 4.57 -6.44
C HIS A 126 11.67 6.10 -6.56
N GLN A 127 10.92 6.73 -7.49
CA GLN A 127 10.91 8.19 -7.63
C GLN A 127 10.35 8.89 -6.38
N LEU A 128 9.29 8.35 -5.80
CA LEU A 128 8.63 8.89 -4.61
C LEU A 128 9.44 8.74 -3.32
N LEU A 129 10.34 7.76 -3.24
CA LEU A 129 11.18 7.58 -2.07
C LEU A 129 12.35 8.57 -2.06
N LYS A 130 12.62 9.16 -0.88
CA LYS A 130 13.87 9.86 -0.62
C LYS A 130 15.06 8.88 -0.66
N PRO A 131 16.31 9.35 -0.90
CA PRO A 131 17.50 8.52 -0.69
C PRO A 131 17.47 7.86 0.70
N GLY A 132 17.71 6.55 0.76
CA GLY A 132 17.63 5.75 1.98
C GLY A 132 16.20 5.42 2.46
N GLY A 133 15.16 5.95 1.81
CA GLY A 133 13.76 5.63 2.10
C GLY A 133 13.39 4.20 1.72
N LYS A 134 12.29 3.70 2.25
CA LYS A 134 11.86 2.30 2.10
C LYS A 134 10.44 2.17 1.61
N LEU A 135 10.21 1.20 0.73
CA LEU A 135 8.91 0.59 0.48
C LEU A 135 8.84 -0.71 1.28
N VAL A 136 7.84 -0.84 2.13
CA VAL A 136 7.56 -2.06 2.89
C VAL A 136 6.10 -2.44 2.81
N GLY A 137 5.80 -3.72 2.88
CA GLY A 137 4.42 -4.18 2.83
C GLY A 137 4.28 -5.65 2.50
N VAL A 138 3.11 -6.00 2.00
CA VAL A 138 2.78 -7.37 1.62
C VAL A 138 2.27 -7.44 0.18
N LEU A 139 2.78 -8.41 -0.57
CA LEU A 139 2.38 -8.69 -1.95
C LEU A 139 1.82 -10.11 -2.03
N PHE A 140 0.73 -10.31 -2.77
CA PHE A 140 0.24 -11.66 -3.05
C PHE A 140 1.15 -12.36 -4.06
N ASP A 141 1.63 -13.55 -3.74
CA ASP A 141 2.28 -14.47 -4.67
C ASP A 141 1.32 -15.55 -5.20
N ASN A 142 0.20 -15.74 -4.52
CA ASN A 142 -0.83 -16.69 -4.93
C ASN A 142 -2.23 -16.11 -4.64
N VAL A 143 -3.08 -16.09 -5.67
CA VAL A 143 -4.48 -15.69 -5.56
C VAL A 143 -5.40 -16.77 -6.13
N PRO A 144 -6.58 -16.98 -5.52
CA PRO A 144 -7.49 -18.03 -5.95
C PRO A 144 -8.08 -17.81 -7.35
N ASN A 145 -8.21 -16.55 -7.77
CA ASN A 145 -8.76 -16.17 -9.06
C ASN A 145 -7.78 -15.22 -9.79
N PRO A 146 -7.10 -15.65 -10.84
CA PRO A 146 -6.15 -14.83 -11.56
C PRO A 146 -6.80 -13.82 -12.54
N VAL A 147 -8.11 -13.84 -12.70
CA VAL A 147 -8.84 -12.98 -13.64
C VAL A 147 -9.40 -11.75 -12.91
N GLY A 148 -8.61 -10.70 -12.80
CA GLY A 148 -9.00 -9.46 -12.16
C GLY A 148 -8.37 -9.26 -10.78
N PRO A 149 -8.58 -8.10 -10.13
CA PRO A 149 -8.02 -7.87 -8.81
C PRO A 149 -8.69 -8.79 -7.74
N PRO A 150 -7.87 -9.35 -6.80
CA PRO A 150 -6.43 -9.18 -6.72
C PRO A 150 -5.66 -10.02 -7.74
N PHE A 151 -4.61 -9.44 -8.36
CA PHE A 151 -3.68 -10.16 -9.21
C PHE A 151 -2.51 -10.71 -8.38
N GLY A 152 -2.20 -11.98 -8.55
CA GLY A 152 -1.02 -12.61 -7.97
C GLY A 152 0.23 -12.42 -8.82
N GLY A 153 1.26 -13.16 -8.49
CA GLY A 153 2.52 -13.22 -9.21
C GLY A 153 3.45 -14.21 -8.50
N SER A 154 4.75 -14.05 -8.65
CA SER A 154 5.72 -14.93 -8.00
C SER A 154 6.93 -14.14 -7.50
N GLU A 155 7.62 -14.68 -6.49
CA GLU A 155 8.84 -14.08 -5.96
C GLU A 155 9.91 -13.84 -7.05
N PRO A 156 10.18 -14.78 -8.01
CA PRO A 156 11.13 -14.54 -9.10
C PRO A 156 10.71 -13.37 -10.01
N GLU A 157 9.41 -13.26 -10.35
CA GLU A 157 8.89 -12.13 -11.13
C GLU A 157 9.08 -10.81 -10.39
N TYR A 158 8.79 -10.79 -9.09
CA TYR A 158 8.93 -9.59 -8.29
C TYR A 158 10.40 -9.18 -8.15
N HIS A 159 11.31 -10.13 -7.95
CA HIS A 159 12.75 -9.85 -7.99
C HIS A 159 13.18 -9.24 -9.32
N ALA A 160 12.72 -9.77 -10.44
CA ALA A 160 13.05 -9.24 -11.76
C ALA A 160 12.53 -7.80 -11.96
N LEU A 161 11.35 -7.49 -11.42
CA LEU A 161 10.76 -6.14 -11.50
C LEU A 161 11.47 -5.11 -10.60
N PHE A 162 11.79 -5.49 -9.37
CA PHE A 162 12.26 -4.53 -8.36
C PHE A 162 13.77 -4.31 -8.37
N ARG A 163 14.59 -5.32 -8.67
CA ARG A 163 16.06 -5.21 -8.64
C ARG A 163 16.67 -4.09 -9.47
N PRO A 164 16.15 -3.72 -10.64
CA PRO A 164 16.71 -2.60 -11.41
C PRO A 164 16.70 -1.26 -10.65
N PHE A 165 15.76 -1.06 -9.74
CA PHE A 165 15.61 0.16 -8.94
C PHE A 165 16.01 -0.02 -7.48
N PHE A 166 15.88 -1.24 -6.97
CA PHE A 166 16.15 -1.62 -5.58
C PHE A 166 17.07 -2.84 -5.55
N PRO A 167 18.40 -2.67 -5.72
CA PRO A 167 19.33 -3.79 -5.85
C PRO A 167 19.27 -4.79 -4.69
N ASP A 168 19.04 -4.28 -3.46
CA ASP A 168 19.01 -5.07 -2.22
C ASP A 168 17.58 -5.39 -1.76
N VAL A 169 16.60 -5.42 -2.70
CA VAL A 169 15.22 -5.78 -2.35
C VAL A 169 15.14 -7.18 -1.75
N GLN A 170 14.38 -7.29 -0.68
CA GLN A 170 14.14 -8.54 0.03
C GLN A 170 12.65 -8.92 -0.09
N PHE A 171 12.42 -10.20 -0.35
CA PHE A 171 11.11 -10.84 -0.27
C PHE A 171 11.21 -12.01 0.68
N GLU A 172 10.29 -12.09 1.64
CA GLU A 172 10.21 -13.17 2.61
C GLU A 172 8.77 -13.65 2.74
N ARG A 173 8.58 -14.93 3.05
CA ARG A 173 7.23 -15.42 3.37
C ARG A 173 6.67 -14.63 4.55
N CYS A 174 5.52 -13.99 4.37
CA CYS A 174 4.84 -13.29 5.45
C CYS A 174 4.30 -14.32 6.46
N ILE A 175 4.84 -14.31 7.67
CA ILE A 175 4.51 -15.30 8.72
C ILE A 175 3.38 -14.86 9.64
N ASN A 176 3.03 -13.58 9.63
CA ASN A 176 2.01 -12.95 10.47
C ASN A 176 0.84 -12.37 9.64
N SER A 177 0.62 -12.90 8.43
CA SER A 177 -0.57 -12.61 7.63
C SER A 177 -1.84 -12.95 8.42
N ILE A 178 -2.90 -12.18 8.18
CA ILE A 178 -4.22 -12.56 8.69
C ILE A 178 -4.65 -13.92 8.14
N ALA A 179 -5.48 -14.65 8.89
CA ALA A 179 -5.86 -16.02 8.56
C ALA A 179 -6.35 -16.23 7.10
N PRO A 180 -7.20 -15.37 6.50
CA PRO A 180 -7.63 -15.54 5.10
C PRO A 180 -6.52 -15.38 4.06
N ARG A 181 -5.37 -14.76 4.43
CA ARG A 181 -4.23 -14.49 3.53
C ARG A 181 -2.99 -15.31 3.87
N ALA A 182 -3.03 -16.07 4.95
CA ALA A 182 -1.91 -16.89 5.40
C ALA A 182 -1.39 -17.82 4.30
N GLY A 183 -0.07 -17.82 4.11
CA GLY A 183 0.62 -18.61 3.09
C GLY A 183 0.52 -18.08 1.66
N ARG A 184 -0.10 -16.90 1.44
CA ARG A 184 -0.29 -16.29 0.11
C ARG A 184 0.40 -14.93 -0.03
N GLU A 185 1.04 -14.44 1.01
CA GLU A 185 1.67 -13.13 1.02
C GLU A 185 3.17 -13.25 1.21
N LEU A 186 3.90 -12.41 0.46
CA LEU A 186 5.31 -12.12 0.64
C LEU A 186 5.44 -10.75 1.31
N TRP A 187 6.23 -10.68 2.37
CA TRP A 187 6.71 -9.42 2.90
C TRP A 187 7.75 -8.85 1.95
N ILE A 188 7.63 -7.58 1.58
CA ILE A 188 8.62 -6.85 0.80
C ILE A 188 9.31 -5.80 1.66
N CYS A 189 10.63 -5.69 1.52
CA CYS A 189 11.42 -4.56 1.97
C CYS A 189 12.35 -4.11 0.84
N ALA A 190 12.03 -2.98 0.22
CA ALA A 190 12.81 -2.38 -0.86
C ALA A 190 13.34 -1.02 -0.42
N LYS A 191 14.66 -0.90 -0.24
CA LYS A 191 15.32 0.33 0.17
C LYS A 191 15.90 1.05 -1.04
N LYS A 192 15.58 2.34 -1.20
CA LYS A 192 16.24 3.19 -2.19
C LYS A 192 17.69 3.43 -1.77
N PRO A 193 18.68 3.26 -2.65
CA PRO A 193 20.06 3.63 -2.38
C PRO A 193 20.18 5.09 -1.89
N SER A 194 21.21 5.33 -1.08
CA SER A 194 21.52 6.66 -0.52
C SER A 194 22.13 7.58 -1.55
#